data_e4f8903603df1de59106fcbe7a0035ae
#
_entry.id   e4f8903603df1de59106fcbe7a0035ae
#
_cell.length_a   1.000
_cell.length_b   1.000
_cell.length_c   1.000
_cell.angle_alpha   90.00
_cell.angle_beta   90.00
_cell.angle_gamma   90.00
#
_symmetry.space_group_name_H-M   'P 1'
#
loop_
_entity.id
_entity.type
_entity.pdbx_description
1 polymer ?
#
loop_
_entity_poly.entity_id
_entity_poly.type
_entity_poly.pdbx_seq_one_letter_code
_entity_poly.pdbx_strand_id
1 'polypeptide(L)'
;MNNTEKHPDPKEVTIIVNGRQKTIPKKEELTFDEVVTLAFGPPNYDTSVYTVTYQKGDNHKPKGSLVQGQSVKVKDGMIFDVIRTDKS
;
A
#
# COMPACT_ATOMS: atom_id res chain seq x y z
N MET A 1 26.33 11.17 9.85
CA MET A 1 25.83 11.36 9.49
C MET A 1 25.11 11.51 9.09
N ASN A 2 24.92 11.58 8.91
CA ASN A 2 24.21 11.81 8.55
C ASN A 2 23.48 11.91 7.99
N ASN A 3 22.93 11.84 7.88
CA ASN A 3 22.21 11.98 7.26
C ASN A 3 21.17 12.20 7.06
N THR A 4 21.33 12.31 7.72
CA THR A 4 20.18 12.99 7.66
C THR A 4 19.53 13.14 6.39
N GLU A 5 19.93 12.61 5.50
CA GLU A 5 19.41 12.73 4.27
C GLU A 5 18.05 12.31 4.15
N LYS A 6 17.32 12.87 3.35
CA LYS A 6 15.98 12.48 3.16
C LYS A 6 15.85 11.43 2.14
N HIS A 7 16.94 10.87 1.68
CA HIS A 7 16.88 9.81 0.70
C HIS A 7 16.38 8.55 1.36
N PRO A 8 15.45 7.84 0.79
CA PRO A 8 15.08 6.55 1.33
C PRO A 8 16.25 5.60 1.25
N ASP A 9 16.33 4.69 2.21
CA ASP A 9 17.28 3.60 2.14
C ASP A 9 17.02 2.86 0.83
N PRO A 10 18.04 2.50 0.06
CA PRO A 10 17.79 1.78 -1.19
C PRO A 10 17.08 0.45 -0.99
N LYS A 11 17.01 -0.04 0.23
CA LYS A 11 16.30 -1.27 0.53
C LYS A 11 14.89 -1.03 1.05
N GLU A 12 14.43 0.21 0.98
CA GLU A 12 13.10 0.55 1.48
C GLU A 12 12.38 1.44 0.48
N VAL A 13 11.07 1.42 0.55
CA VAL A 13 10.25 2.36 -0.20
C VAL A 13 9.26 2.98 0.76
N THR A 14 8.89 4.22 0.49
CA THR A 14 7.90 4.93 1.28
C THR A 14 6.64 5.06 0.46
N ILE A 15 5.53 4.64 1.04
CA ILE A 15 4.23 4.77 0.41
C ILE A 15 3.32 5.49 1.38
N ILE A 16 2.18 5.91 0.90
CA ILE A 16 1.19 6.59 1.71
C ILE A 16 -0.06 5.72 1.74
N VAL A 17 -0.51 5.37 2.93
CA VAL A 17 -1.71 4.54 3.10
C VAL A 17 -2.68 5.31 3.97
N ASN A 18 -3.83 5.65 3.40
CA ASN A 18 -4.85 6.44 4.09
C ASN A 18 -4.28 7.72 4.69
N GLY A 19 -3.43 8.38 3.91
CA GLY A 19 -2.85 9.67 4.31
C GLY A 19 -1.67 9.56 5.24
N ARG A 20 -1.20 8.36 5.57
CA ARG A 20 -0.08 8.18 6.47
C ARG A 20 1.10 7.56 5.74
N GLN A 21 2.28 8.08 6.01
CA GLN A 21 3.48 7.52 5.42
C GLN A 21 3.80 6.18 6.06
N LYS A 22 4.15 5.22 5.22
CA LYS A 22 4.62 3.92 5.66
C LYS A 22 5.90 3.60 4.92
N THR A 23 6.92 3.24 5.66
CA THR A 23 8.18 2.82 5.06
C THR A 23 8.25 1.30 5.18
N ILE A 24 8.41 0.65 4.06
CA ILE A 24 8.39 -0.81 4.03
C ILE A 24 9.64 -1.31 3.31
N PRO A 25 10.05 -2.55 3.55
CA PRO A 25 11.16 -3.13 2.80
C PRO A 25 10.85 -3.10 1.31
N LYS A 26 11.88 -2.80 0.51
CA LYS A 26 11.69 -2.75 -0.92
C LYS A 26 11.30 -4.12 -1.43
N LYS A 27 10.25 -4.15 -2.23
CA LYS A 27 9.79 -5.37 -2.88
C LYS A 27 9.14 -4.98 -4.19
N GLU A 28 9.00 -5.94 -5.06
CA GLU A 28 8.50 -5.66 -6.38
C GLU A 28 7.01 -5.35 -6.38
N GLU A 29 6.26 -6.07 -5.57
CA GLU A 29 4.80 -5.94 -5.55
C GLU A 29 4.27 -5.98 -4.14
N LEU A 30 3.11 -5.34 -3.95
CA LEU A 30 2.34 -5.47 -2.72
C LEU A 30 1.04 -6.17 -3.06
N THR A 31 0.66 -7.12 -2.22
CA THR A 31 -0.62 -7.81 -2.38
C THR A 31 -1.73 -7.01 -1.72
N PHE A 32 -2.96 -7.33 -2.10
CA PHE A 32 -4.15 -6.76 -1.47
C PHE A 32 -4.08 -6.92 0.06
N ASP A 33 -3.76 -8.13 0.53
CA ASP A 33 -3.69 -8.40 1.96
C ASP A 33 -2.65 -7.54 2.65
N GLU A 34 -1.51 -7.33 1.99
CA GLU A 34 -0.45 -6.51 2.58
C GLU A 34 -0.89 -5.06 2.71
N VAL A 35 -1.57 -4.53 1.71
CA VAL A 35 -2.03 -3.15 1.74
C VAL A 35 -3.08 -2.98 2.84
N VAL A 36 -4.02 -3.91 2.95
CA VAL A 36 -5.03 -3.86 4.00
C VAL A 36 -4.37 -3.92 5.37
N THR A 37 -3.37 -4.78 5.51
CA THR A 37 -2.66 -4.91 6.79
C THR A 37 -1.97 -3.61 7.17
N LEU A 38 -1.40 -2.91 6.20
CA LEU A 38 -0.76 -1.63 6.48
C LEU A 38 -1.76 -0.59 6.93
N ALA A 39 -3.00 -0.70 6.48
CA ALA A 39 -4.04 0.27 6.82
C ALA A 39 -4.73 -0.05 8.15
N PHE A 40 -5.07 -1.31 8.37
CA PHE A 40 -5.94 -1.70 9.48
C PHE A 40 -5.41 -2.86 10.31
N GLY A 41 -4.31 -3.46 9.92
CA GLY A 41 -3.85 -4.69 10.52
C GLY A 41 -4.40 -5.89 9.77
N PRO A 42 -4.20 -7.10 10.26
CA PRO A 42 -4.59 -8.30 9.52
C PRO A 42 -6.06 -8.26 9.15
N PRO A 43 -6.39 -8.54 7.88
CA PRO A 43 -7.77 -8.46 7.45
C PRO A 43 -8.63 -9.58 8.05
N ASN A 44 -9.91 -9.27 8.23
CA ASN A 44 -10.87 -10.27 8.65
C ASN A 44 -11.98 -10.30 7.62
N TYR A 45 -11.89 -11.22 6.68
CA TYR A 45 -12.83 -11.29 5.57
C TYR A 45 -14.17 -11.87 5.97
N ASP A 46 -14.26 -12.45 7.17
CA ASP A 46 -15.55 -12.94 7.65
C ASP A 46 -16.48 -11.80 8.05
N THR A 47 -15.91 -10.70 8.53
CA THR A 47 -16.70 -9.60 9.04
C THR A 47 -16.60 -8.34 8.22
N SER A 48 -15.63 -8.22 7.34
CA SER A 48 -15.40 -6.97 6.63
C SER A 48 -15.07 -7.18 5.17
N VAL A 49 -15.40 -6.18 4.38
CA VAL A 49 -15.02 -6.09 2.98
C VAL A 49 -14.10 -4.88 2.86
N TYR A 50 -13.03 -5.04 2.10
CA TYR A 50 -12.07 -3.96 1.92
C TYR A 50 -12.03 -3.53 0.47
N THR A 51 -11.95 -2.23 0.26
CA THR A 51 -11.79 -1.65 -1.07
C THR A 51 -10.45 -0.94 -1.09
N VAL A 52 -9.59 -1.31 -2.04
CA VAL A 52 -8.26 -0.74 -2.16
C VAL A 52 -8.13 -0.05 -3.51
N THR A 53 -7.78 1.22 -3.49
CA THR A 53 -7.45 1.95 -4.70
C THR A 53 -6.07 2.54 -4.54
N TYR A 54 -5.43 2.85 -5.66
CA TYR A 54 -4.10 3.42 -5.62
C TYR A 54 -3.92 4.43 -6.72
N GLN A 55 -2.94 5.33 -6.52
CA GLN A 55 -2.52 6.27 -7.53
C GLN A 55 -1.03 6.53 -7.38
N LYS A 56 -0.46 7.17 -8.37
CA LYS A 56 0.99 7.43 -8.45
C LYS A 56 1.79 6.15 -8.46
N GLY A 57 1.25 5.13 -9.09
CA GLY A 57 1.95 3.87 -9.27
C GLY A 57 2.85 3.88 -10.47
N ASP A 58 3.13 2.66 -10.96
CA ASP A 58 3.99 2.46 -12.10
C ASP A 58 3.41 3.16 -13.33
N ASN A 59 4.30 3.56 -14.25
CA ASN A 59 3.89 4.24 -15.48
C ASN A 59 2.91 3.46 -16.33
N HIS A 60 2.97 2.14 -16.29
CA HIS A 60 2.04 1.31 -17.06
C HIS A 60 0.64 1.36 -16.48
N LYS A 61 0.53 1.49 -15.17
CA LYS A 61 -0.77 1.50 -14.52
C LYS A 61 -0.67 2.41 -13.29
N PRO A 62 -0.68 3.73 -13.52
CA PRO A 62 -0.43 4.65 -12.42
C PRO A 62 -1.55 4.70 -11.40
N LYS A 63 -2.77 4.34 -11.78
CA LYS A 63 -3.86 4.31 -10.81
C LYS A 63 -4.81 3.18 -11.15
N GLY A 64 -5.53 2.72 -10.15
CA GLY A 64 -6.47 1.64 -10.33
C GLY A 64 -6.97 1.13 -9.01
N SER A 65 -7.59 -0.03 -9.04
CA SER A 65 -8.05 -0.69 -7.82
C SER A 65 -7.40 -2.06 -7.73
N LEU A 66 -7.35 -2.57 -6.52
CA LEU A 66 -6.74 -3.85 -6.23
C LEU A 66 -7.79 -4.69 -5.51
N VAL A 67 -7.95 -5.93 -5.93
CA VAL A 67 -8.91 -6.81 -5.28
C VAL A 67 -8.20 -7.98 -4.65
N GLN A 68 -8.91 -8.66 -3.77
CA GLN A 68 -8.38 -9.79 -3.04
C GLN A 68 -7.76 -10.80 -4.00
N GLY A 69 -6.57 -11.25 -3.68
CA GLY A 69 -5.85 -12.19 -4.54
C GLY A 69 -4.94 -11.54 -5.57
N GLN A 70 -5.01 -10.22 -5.70
CA GLN A 70 -4.17 -9.50 -6.66
C GLN A 70 -3.00 -8.81 -5.99
N SER A 71 -2.06 -8.36 -6.80
CA SER A 71 -0.95 -7.55 -6.33
C SER A 71 -0.71 -6.43 -7.33
N VAL A 72 0.06 -5.43 -6.91
CA VAL A 72 0.38 -4.29 -7.75
C VAL A 72 1.84 -3.93 -7.55
N LYS A 73 2.48 -3.45 -8.60
CA LYS A 73 3.86 -2.99 -8.50
C LYS A 73 3.96 -1.81 -7.57
N VAL A 74 4.95 -1.87 -6.68
CA VAL A 74 5.17 -0.81 -5.70
C VAL A 74 6.12 0.22 -6.27
N LYS A 75 5.79 1.47 -6.06
CA LYS A 75 6.65 2.57 -6.44
C LYS A 75 6.76 3.53 -5.28
N ASP A 76 7.96 4.07 -5.09
CA ASP A 76 8.18 5.03 -4.01
C ASP A 76 7.25 6.24 -4.20
N GLY A 77 6.57 6.63 -3.15
CA GLY A 77 5.61 7.73 -3.22
C GLY A 77 4.21 7.33 -3.64
N MET A 78 3.99 6.05 -3.90
CA MET A 78 2.68 5.54 -4.30
C MET A 78 1.66 5.77 -3.19
N ILE A 79 0.43 6.07 -3.58
CA ILE A 79 -0.63 6.39 -2.62
C ILE A 79 -1.72 5.33 -2.68
N PHE A 80 -2.06 4.79 -1.52
CA PHE A 80 -3.14 3.81 -1.40
C PHE A 80 -4.25 4.36 -0.53
N ASP A 81 -5.48 4.09 -0.92
CA ASP A 81 -6.65 4.36 -0.09
C ASP A 81 -7.35 3.04 0.18
N VAL A 82 -7.61 2.76 1.44
CA VAL A 82 -8.23 1.51 1.84
C VAL A 82 -9.47 1.83 2.66
N ILE A 83 -10.59 1.30 2.23
CA ILE A 83 -11.87 1.49 2.93
C ILE A 83 -12.31 0.14 3.45
N ARG A 84 -12.70 0.11 4.73
CA ARG A 84 -13.26 -1.09 5.33
C ARG A 84 -14.75 -0.90 5.51
N THR A 85 -15.52 -1.85 5.02
CA THR A 85 -16.95 -1.87 5.19
C THR A 85 -17.32 -3.13 5.95
N ASP A 86 -17.94 -2.98 7.12
CA ASP A 86 -18.31 -4.13 7.90
C ASP A 86 -19.55 -4.77 7.31
N LYS A 87 -19.56 -6.08 7.30
CA LYS A 87 -20.72 -6.84 6.84
C LYS A 87 -21.82 -6.74 7.87
N SER A 88 -23.03 -6.66 7.43
CA SER A 88 -24.18 -6.64 8.36
C SER A 88 -24.72 -8.03 8.58
#